data_e4e409647a24665f07d82029676010cb
#
_entry.id   e4e409647a24665f07d82029676010cb
#
_cell.length_a   1.000
_cell.length_b   1.000
_cell.length_c   1.000
_cell.angle_alpha   90.00
_cell.angle_beta   90.00
_cell.angle_gamma   90.00
#
_symmetry.space_group_name_H-M   'P 1'
#
loop_
_entity.id
_entity.type
_entity.pdbx_description
1 polymer ?
#
loop_
_entity_poly.entity_id
_entity_poly.type
_entity_poly.pdbx_seq_one_letter_code
_entity_poly.pdbx_strand_id
1 'polypeptide(L)'
;MVRISDLLRGEGSQIPPECQLKVTPDTPVSEALRKMQEVGCDNIVVVQDETAGHSVLSKEEVLSGLLMELDSAQMQLSQLQKQIEGSIADQIDIVQDGVKALVESEKDKLAVAIDNMTEGLVILGQTGEIERANPSAKVLLGLQADDSLEALAVVIDGLGLRNMVSGKEDTEGKQAGGFKIRSTNHKILKMRWNRMNDAWGRFLGNVITIRDITEEELAEKSKTEFIASISHELRTPLTTIQNSVSNILAGVTGKITEKTRDYLIAMKSDCHRLADLVNDLLDMAKLEAGSMPINRRVMSIAAVVNDTIRSLASQAHARNIKLTCETVGRISPVFADPQRIEQVLLNLVANAVQFTPPGGRVTVRTFDSGDDVVTVVEDTGIGIAVELQKQIFSKFYQVRREPGPGSRGSGLGLAISHGIIAVHGGSIWVESTEGQGSRFYFSLPKTDPFVMLYKHLSILSRPAEGGDFALVILHLDVPGNSDRHAEEAGSIIHELLTESDHFLTDSRDLAIQTEDRELVFVVNDSTAVRVEVVRRKIQEIVRRRIRKCCGQAPILPMLGTGFFPADAADVRDLEKITRRKVVRLF
;
A
#
# COMPACT_ATOMS: atom_id res chain seq x y z
N MET A 1 -38.52 11.96 8.00
CA MET A 1 -38.04 10.54 8.06
C MET A 1 -37.24 10.30 6.80
N VAL A 2 -35.93 10.30 6.91
CA VAL A 2 -35.01 10.02 5.80
C VAL A 2 -35.09 8.51 5.49
N ARG A 3 -35.20 8.17 4.23
CA ARG A 3 -35.22 6.81 3.74
C ARG A 3 -33.84 6.44 3.21
N ILE A 4 -33.60 5.16 3.08
CA ILE A 4 -32.36 4.63 2.48
C ILE A 4 -32.18 5.17 1.05
N SER A 5 -33.25 5.41 0.29
CA SER A 5 -33.20 6.05 -1.02
C SER A 5 -32.48 7.40 -1.07
N ASP A 6 -32.53 8.14 0.03
CA ASP A 6 -31.98 9.49 0.10
C ASP A 6 -30.46 9.50 0.31
N LEU A 7 -29.90 8.33 0.68
CA LEU A 7 -28.48 8.11 0.91
C LEU A 7 -27.77 7.51 -0.33
N LEU A 8 -28.53 7.04 -1.33
CA LEU A 8 -27.96 6.43 -2.52
C LEU A 8 -27.38 7.51 -3.45
N ARG A 9 -26.06 7.65 -3.45
CA ARG A 9 -25.31 8.49 -4.40
C ARG A 9 -24.31 7.62 -5.15
N GLY A 10 -24.65 7.18 -6.36
CA GLY A 10 -23.71 6.57 -7.29
C GLY A 10 -23.91 5.09 -7.61
N GLU A 11 -23.61 4.75 -8.83
CA GLU A 11 -23.77 3.43 -9.43
C GLU A 11 -22.62 2.49 -9.03
N GLY A 12 -22.97 1.25 -8.69
CA GLY A 12 -22.16 0.07 -9.02
C GLY A 12 -20.98 -0.28 -8.13
N SER A 13 -21.18 -0.56 -6.83
CA SER A 13 -20.20 -1.32 -6.05
C SER A 13 -20.55 -2.81 -6.01
N GLN A 14 -19.54 -3.68 -6.22
CA GLN A 14 -19.68 -5.15 -6.13
C GLN A 14 -20.07 -5.55 -4.70
N ILE A 15 -21.03 -6.46 -4.59
CA ILE A 15 -21.56 -6.98 -3.32
C ILE A 15 -20.51 -7.90 -2.69
N PRO A 16 -20.01 -7.61 -1.45
CA PRO A 16 -19.19 -8.57 -0.70
C PRO A 16 -20.04 -9.81 -0.32
N PRO A 17 -19.46 -11.01 -0.33
CA PRO A 17 -20.19 -12.26 -0.07
C PRO A 17 -20.75 -12.40 1.35
N GLU A 18 -20.40 -11.52 2.27
CA GLU A 18 -20.78 -11.56 3.69
C GLU A 18 -22.04 -10.74 4.01
N CYS A 19 -22.60 -10.00 3.08
CA CYS A 19 -23.75 -9.15 3.32
C CYS A 19 -25.07 -9.90 3.11
N GLN A 20 -25.71 -10.34 4.19
CA GLN A 20 -26.97 -11.09 4.16
C GLN A 20 -28.23 -10.22 4.36
N LEU A 21 -28.09 -8.98 4.80
CA LEU A 21 -29.23 -8.12 5.08
C LEU A 21 -29.65 -7.32 3.84
N LYS A 22 -30.83 -7.67 3.30
CA LYS A 22 -31.45 -6.93 2.19
C LYS A 22 -32.51 -5.98 2.73
N VAL A 23 -32.50 -4.75 2.26
CA VAL A 23 -33.52 -3.74 2.57
C VAL A 23 -34.00 -3.08 1.27
N THR A 24 -35.21 -2.55 1.31
CA THR A 24 -35.76 -1.77 0.20
C THR A 24 -35.36 -0.30 0.32
N PRO A 25 -35.35 0.48 -0.76
CA PRO A 25 -35.07 1.91 -0.73
C PRO A 25 -36.00 2.70 0.22
N ASP A 26 -37.21 2.19 0.43
CA ASP A 26 -38.22 2.80 1.31
C ASP A 26 -38.03 2.47 2.79
N THR A 27 -37.08 1.61 3.15
CA THR A 27 -36.82 1.26 4.55
C THR A 27 -36.36 2.49 5.31
N PRO A 28 -36.96 2.79 6.49
CA PRO A 28 -36.47 3.85 7.36
C PRO A 28 -35.03 3.58 7.81
N VAL A 29 -34.19 4.60 7.87
CA VAL A 29 -32.77 4.48 8.23
C VAL A 29 -32.62 3.89 9.64
N SER A 30 -33.49 4.30 10.58
CA SER A 30 -33.51 3.74 11.95
C SER A 30 -33.84 2.24 11.99
N GLU A 31 -34.71 1.78 11.13
CA GLU A 31 -35.07 0.34 11.01
C GLU A 31 -33.93 -0.46 10.36
N ALA A 32 -33.29 0.10 9.36
CA ALA A 32 -32.13 -0.54 8.73
C ALA A 32 -30.98 -0.73 9.74
N LEU A 33 -30.68 0.28 10.55
CA LEU A 33 -29.68 0.18 11.62
C LEU A 33 -30.01 -0.86 12.67
N ARG A 34 -31.26 -0.91 13.13
CA ARG A 34 -31.68 -1.93 14.07
C ARG A 34 -31.45 -3.34 13.51
N LYS A 35 -31.83 -3.55 12.25
CA LYS A 35 -31.61 -4.84 11.58
C LYS A 35 -30.13 -5.17 11.41
N MET A 36 -29.29 -4.18 11.11
CA MET A 36 -27.82 -4.37 11.04
C MET A 36 -27.24 -4.79 12.40
N GLN A 37 -27.73 -4.22 13.49
CA GLN A 37 -27.30 -4.59 14.84
C GLN A 37 -27.74 -6.02 15.21
N GLU A 38 -28.98 -6.38 14.90
CA GLU A 38 -29.54 -7.70 15.18
C GLU A 38 -28.81 -8.82 14.43
N VAL A 39 -28.34 -8.54 13.22
CA VAL A 39 -27.66 -9.51 12.33
C VAL A 39 -26.13 -9.43 12.47
N GLY A 40 -25.59 -8.38 13.08
CA GLY A 40 -24.15 -8.18 13.26
C GLY A 40 -23.41 -7.84 11.96
N CYS A 41 -24.10 -7.24 10.98
CA CYS A 41 -23.50 -6.86 9.70
C CYS A 41 -23.17 -5.37 9.63
N ASP A 42 -22.09 -5.03 8.90
CA ASP A 42 -21.63 -3.65 8.74
C ASP A 42 -22.08 -3.00 7.43
N ASN A 43 -22.66 -3.77 6.54
CA ASN A 43 -23.18 -3.31 5.26
C ASN A 43 -24.57 -3.85 5.01
N ILE A 44 -25.40 -3.08 4.31
CA ILE A 44 -26.72 -3.52 3.82
C ILE A 44 -26.77 -3.45 2.31
N VAL A 45 -27.49 -4.36 1.70
CA VAL A 45 -27.77 -4.38 0.25
C VAL A 45 -29.15 -3.76 0.02
N VAL A 46 -29.18 -2.68 -0.72
CA VAL A 46 -30.42 -2.02 -1.11
C VAL A 46 -30.85 -2.56 -2.47
N VAL A 47 -31.99 -3.24 -2.51
CA VAL A 47 -32.56 -3.81 -3.73
C VAL A 47 -33.59 -2.83 -4.27
N GLN A 48 -33.32 -2.20 -5.42
CA GLN A 48 -34.21 -1.21 -6.05
C GLN A 48 -35.31 -1.86 -6.92
N ASP A 49 -34.98 -2.95 -7.62
CA ASP A 49 -35.93 -3.79 -8.39
C ASP A 49 -35.21 -5.08 -8.79
N GLU A 50 -35.98 -6.13 -9.17
CA GLU A 50 -35.38 -7.41 -9.59
C GLU A 50 -34.53 -7.32 -10.87
N THR A 51 -34.58 -6.20 -11.60
CA THR A 51 -33.89 -5.97 -12.88
C THR A 51 -32.87 -4.83 -12.88
N ALA A 52 -32.86 -3.97 -11.88
CA ALA A 52 -31.96 -2.81 -11.76
C ALA A 52 -31.02 -3.00 -10.58
N GLY A 53 -29.74 -3.03 -10.80
CA GLY A 53 -28.59 -3.20 -9.90
C GLY A 53 -28.82 -3.06 -8.39
N HIS A 54 -27.84 -3.58 -7.64
CA HIS A 54 -27.85 -3.50 -6.18
C HIS A 54 -26.90 -2.37 -5.75
N SER A 55 -27.28 -1.60 -4.72
CA SER A 55 -26.38 -0.65 -4.04
C SER A 55 -26.05 -1.19 -2.65
N VAL A 56 -24.79 -1.03 -2.23
CA VAL A 56 -24.34 -1.43 -0.89
C VAL A 56 -24.10 -0.17 -0.09
N LEU A 57 -24.69 -0.08 1.09
CA LEU A 57 -24.45 0.99 2.05
C LEU A 57 -23.75 0.42 3.28
N SER A 58 -22.67 1.09 3.69
CA SER A 58 -21.99 0.81 4.95
C SER A 58 -22.80 1.36 6.12
N LYS A 59 -22.57 0.81 7.31
CA LYS A 59 -23.16 1.29 8.55
C LYS A 59 -22.84 2.77 8.82
N GLU A 60 -21.66 3.23 8.39
CA GLU A 60 -21.23 4.62 8.50
C GLU A 60 -22.07 5.57 7.62
N GLU A 61 -22.41 5.15 6.41
CA GLU A 61 -23.26 5.93 5.51
C GLU A 61 -24.68 5.99 6.04
N VAL A 62 -25.18 4.89 6.59
CA VAL A 62 -26.51 4.82 7.24
C VAL A 62 -26.55 5.68 8.50
N LEU A 63 -25.47 5.71 9.30
CA LEU A 63 -25.33 6.58 10.47
C LEU A 63 -25.24 8.05 10.12
N SER A 64 -24.45 8.40 9.10
CA SER A 64 -24.35 9.78 8.60
C SER A 64 -25.71 10.31 8.17
N GLY A 65 -26.52 9.46 7.55
CA GLY A 65 -27.91 9.79 7.19
C GLY A 65 -28.81 10.10 8.39
N LEU A 66 -28.64 9.35 9.48
CA LEU A 66 -29.38 9.58 10.74
C LEU A 66 -29.04 10.92 11.39
N LEU A 67 -27.77 11.30 11.37
CA LEU A 67 -27.32 12.59 11.89
C LEU A 67 -27.84 13.75 11.05
N MET A 68 -27.85 13.62 9.72
CA MET A 68 -28.49 14.61 8.83
C MET A 68 -30.00 14.72 9.06
N GLU A 69 -30.67 13.64 9.45
CA GLU A 69 -32.09 13.67 9.81
C GLU A 69 -32.34 14.54 11.04
N LEU A 70 -31.45 14.48 12.03
CA LEU A 70 -31.53 15.26 13.26
C LEU A 70 -31.42 16.78 12.97
N ASP A 71 -30.47 17.15 12.13
CA ASP A 71 -30.26 18.54 11.74
C ASP A 71 -31.38 19.07 10.84
N SER A 72 -31.87 18.23 9.94
CA SER A 72 -33.03 18.55 9.10
C SER A 72 -34.29 18.76 9.96
N ALA A 73 -34.49 17.94 11.00
CA ALA A 73 -35.62 18.10 11.92
C ALA A 73 -35.49 19.41 12.76
N GLN A 74 -34.29 19.76 13.18
CA GLN A 74 -34.02 21.03 13.86
C GLN A 74 -34.24 22.25 12.94
N MET A 75 -33.87 22.15 11.65
CA MET A 75 -34.11 23.21 10.70
C MET A 75 -35.59 23.47 10.42
N GLN A 76 -36.36 22.41 10.27
CA GLN A 76 -37.81 22.53 10.08
C GLN A 76 -38.49 23.24 11.26
N LEU A 77 -38.00 23.00 12.49
CA LEU A 77 -38.50 23.66 13.69
C LEU A 77 -38.28 25.19 13.62
N SER A 78 -37.09 25.60 13.22
CA SER A 78 -36.73 27.02 13.12
C SER A 78 -37.54 27.78 12.07
N GLN A 79 -37.89 27.11 10.95
CA GLN A 79 -38.77 27.71 9.96
C GLN A 79 -40.23 27.81 10.42
N LEU A 80 -40.75 26.80 11.09
CA LEU A 80 -42.11 26.81 11.65
C LEU A 80 -42.27 27.86 12.73
N GLN A 81 -41.31 28.05 13.63
CA GLN A 81 -41.36 29.11 14.62
C GLN A 81 -41.45 30.50 13.99
N LYS A 82 -40.71 30.80 12.94
CA LYS A 82 -40.77 32.09 12.22
C LYS A 82 -42.09 32.31 11.50
N GLN A 83 -42.74 31.27 10.99
CA GLN A 83 -44.04 31.36 10.36
C GLN A 83 -45.19 31.54 11.37
N ILE A 84 -45.07 30.95 12.56
CA ILE A 84 -46.07 31.00 13.62
C ILE A 84 -46.03 32.33 14.37
N GLU A 85 -44.86 32.95 14.57
CA GLU A 85 -44.74 34.29 15.17
C GLU A 85 -45.51 35.36 14.41
N GLY A 86 -45.86 35.14 13.17
CA GLY A 86 -46.62 36.06 12.34
C GLY A 86 -48.15 35.85 12.32
N SER A 87 -48.67 34.82 12.96
CA SER A 87 -50.10 34.47 12.86
C SER A 87 -50.70 33.97 14.19
N ILE A 88 -51.38 34.87 14.88
CA ILE A 88 -52.39 34.61 15.95
C ILE A 88 -51.83 34.04 17.29
N ALA A 89 -51.81 34.94 18.31
CA ALA A 89 -51.22 34.71 19.63
C ALA A 89 -51.82 33.55 20.46
N ASP A 90 -53.06 33.18 20.26
CA ASP A 90 -53.76 32.20 21.14
C ASP A 90 -53.67 30.73 20.71
N GLN A 91 -53.16 30.41 19.52
CA GLN A 91 -52.95 29.05 19.06
C GLN A 91 -51.47 28.60 19.12
N ILE A 92 -50.58 29.50 19.42
CA ILE A 92 -49.14 29.35 19.34
C ILE A 92 -48.61 28.33 20.36
N ASP A 93 -49.05 28.36 21.61
CA ASP A 93 -48.51 27.53 22.68
C ASP A 93 -48.78 26.03 22.47
N ILE A 94 -49.98 25.66 22.02
CA ILE A 94 -50.36 24.24 21.82
C ILE A 94 -49.61 23.61 20.64
N VAL A 95 -49.42 24.38 19.57
CA VAL A 95 -48.70 23.89 18.37
C VAL A 95 -47.19 23.83 18.63
N GLN A 96 -46.65 24.82 19.36
CA GLN A 96 -45.24 24.84 19.76
C GLN A 96 -44.89 23.67 20.68
N ASP A 97 -45.73 23.40 21.70
CA ASP A 97 -45.52 22.27 22.59
C ASP A 97 -45.65 20.94 21.87
N GLY A 98 -46.58 20.78 20.93
CA GLY A 98 -46.74 19.59 20.13
C GLY A 98 -45.53 19.31 19.18
N VAL A 99 -45.06 20.37 18.51
CA VAL A 99 -43.90 20.27 17.61
C VAL A 99 -42.62 20.00 18.42
N LYS A 100 -42.44 20.68 19.55
CA LYS A 100 -41.32 20.49 20.45
C LYS A 100 -41.29 19.06 21.01
N ALA A 101 -42.45 18.55 21.46
CA ALA A 101 -42.58 17.18 21.93
C ALA A 101 -42.26 16.13 20.82
N LEU A 102 -42.68 16.43 19.56
CA LEU A 102 -42.39 15.56 18.44
C LEU A 102 -40.87 15.52 18.12
N VAL A 103 -40.22 16.69 18.10
CA VAL A 103 -38.77 16.81 17.87
C VAL A 103 -37.98 16.16 19.00
N GLU A 104 -38.39 16.38 20.26
CA GLU A 104 -37.78 15.75 21.41
C GLU A 104 -37.94 14.22 21.34
N SER A 105 -39.12 13.71 20.98
CA SER A 105 -39.37 12.28 20.80
C SER A 105 -38.50 11.65 19.70
N GLU A 106 -38.36 12.31 18.55
CA GLU A 106 -37.46 11.83 17.46
C GLU A 106 -35.99 11.91 17.88
N LYS A 107 -35.58 13.00 18.53
CA LYS A 107 -34.24 13.16 19.09
C LYS A 107 -33.91 12.06 20.13
N ASP A 108 -34.88 11.72 21.00
CA ASP A 108 -34.71 10.66 21.99
C ASP A 108 -34.59 9.28 21.33
N LYS A 109 -35.39 8.99 20.30
CA LYS A 109 -35.27 7.73 19.54
C LYS A 109 -33.89 7.60 18.90
N LEU A 110 -33.39 8.65 18.29
CA LEU A 110 -32.07 8.67 17.67
C LEU A 110 -30.95 8.54 18.71
N ALA A 111 -31.12 9.20 19.86
CA ALA A 111 -30.20 9.08 20.98
C ALA A 111 -30.10 7.64 21.47
N VAL A 112 -31.26 6.99 21.69
CA VAL A 112 -31.33 5.59 22.12
C VAL A 112 -30.72 4.66 21.07
N ALA A 113 -30.94 4.89 19.78
CA ALA A 113 -30.35 4.11 18.71
C ALA A 113 -28.81 4.19 18.74
N ILE A 114 -28.25 5.40 18.87
CA ILE A 114 -26.80 5.63 18.98
C ILE A 114 -26.23 4.97 20.24
N ASP A 115 -26.91 5.09 21.37
CA ASP A 115 -26.42 4.55 22.64
C ASP A 115 -26.46 3.01 22.69
N ASN A 116 -27.33 2.37 21.91
CA ASN A 116 -27.39 0.91 21.78
C ASN A 116 -26.48 0.32 20.69
N MET A 117 -25.71 1.13 19.99
CA MET A 117 -24.76 0.64 18.99
C MET A 117 -23.59 -0.08 19.65
N THR A 118 -23.18 -1.21 19.06
CA THR A 118 -21.98 -1.96 19.47
C THR A 118 -20.69 -1.28 19.07
N GLU A 119 -20.70 -0.48 17.99
CA GLU A 119 -19.59 0.37 17.61
C GLU A 119 -19.54 1.64 18.45
N GLY A 120 -18.32 2.07 18.75
CA GLY A 120 -18.08 3.37 19.38
C GLY A 120 -18.34 4.51 18.41
N LEU A 121 -19.09 5.51 18.86
CA LEU A 121 -19.34 6.74 18.12
C LEU A 121 -18.94 7.92 18.98
N VAL A 122 -18.12 8.82 18.40
CA VAL A 122 -17.77 10.12 18.99
C VAL A 122 -18.06 11.22 17.99
N ILE A 123 -18.78 12.24 18.41
CA ILE A 123 -19.10 13.43 17.63
C ILE A 123 -18.24 14.58 18.16
N LEU A 124 -17.47 15.18 17.26
CA LEU A 124 -16.69 16.38 17.53
C LEU A 124 -17.34 17.57 16.85
N GLY A 125 -17.52 18.65 17.58
CA GLY A 125 -18.01 19.93 17.07
C GLY A 125 -16.98 20.62 16.17
N GLN A 126 -17.34 21.81 15.71
CA GLN A 126 -16.54 22.60 14.75
C GLN A 126 -15.15 22.98 15.28
N THR A 127 -14.99 23.18 16.59
CA THR A 127 -13.73 23.52 17.25
C THR A 127 -12.96 22.29 17.73
N GLY A 128 -13.51 21.07 17.51
CA GLY A 128 -12.90 19.80 17.90
C GLY A 128 -13.23 19.38 19.33
N GLU A 129 -14.16 20.05 20.01
CA GLU A 129 -14.73 19.61 21.30
C GLU A 129 -15.61 18.38 21.12
N ILE A 130 -15.67 17.52 22.14
CA ILE A 130 -16.53 16.34 22.12
C ILE A 130 -17.96 16.77 22.47
N GLU A 131 -18.86 16.76 21.51
CA GLU A 131 -20.27 17.06 21.71
C GLU A 131 -21.03 15.82 22.25
N ARG A 132 -20.67 14.64 21.75
CA ARG A 132 -21.34 13.40 22.14
C ARG A 132 -20.41 12.18 21.97
N ALA A 133 -20.60 11.20 22.83
CA ALA A 133 -20.03 9.85 22.68
C ALA A 133 -21.03 8.84 23.22
N ASN A 134 -21.19 7.72 22.51
CA ASN A 134 -21.99 6.61 23.00
C ASN A 134 -21.23 5.79 24.05
N PRO A 135 -21.94 4.96 24.88
CA PRO A 135 -21.32 4.12 25.89
C PRO A 135 -20.25 3.18 25.31
N SER A 136 -20.49 2.63 24.12
CA SER A 136 -19.55 1.73 23.44
C SER A 136 -18.22 2.40 23.13
N ALA A 137 -18.19 3.69 22.73
CA ALA A 137 -16.96 4.41 22.48
C ALA A 137 -16.07 4.48 23.73
N LYS A 138 -16.68 4.77 24.88
CA LYS A 138 -15.97 4.86 26.16
C LYS A 138 -15.37 3.52 26.55
N VAL A 139 -16.18 2.45 26.50
CA VAL A 139 -15.76 1.08 26.86
C VAL A 139 -14.64 0.59 25.93
N LEU A 140 -14.74 0.82 24.63
CA LEU A 140 -13.71 0.44 23.66
C LEU A 140 -12.39 1.17 23.90
N LEU A 141 -12.45 2.42 24.35
CA LEU A 141 -11.27 3.22 24.67
C LEU A 141 -10.73 2.98 26.09
N GLY A 142 -11.34 2.05 26.85
CA GLY A 142 -10.87 1.63 28.17
C GLY A 142 -11.44 2.43 29.34
N LEU A 143 -12.50 3.18 29.13
CA LEU A 143 -13.26 3.90 30.15
C LEU A 143 -14.50 3.12 30.56
N GLN A 144 -15.15 3.55 31.66
CA GLN A 144 -16.48 3.06 32.02
C GLN A 144 -17.55 3.73 31.16
N ALA A 145 -18.70 3.08 30.99
CA ALA A 145 -19.79 3.61 30.15
C ALA A 145 -20.34 4.95 30.65
N ASP A 146 -20.29 5.18 31.95
CA ASP A 146 -20.76 6.36 32.67
C ASP A 146 -19.68 7.44 32.90
N ASP A 147 -18.42 7.19 32.52
CA ASP A 147 -17.36 8.19 32.63
C ASP A 147 -17.71 9.49 31.89
N SER A 148 -17.17 10.59 32.37
CA SER A 148 -17.43 11.93 31.78
C SER A 148 -16.82 12.07 30.38
N LEU A 149 -17.35 13.02 29.60
CA LEU A 149 -16.75 13.40 28.30
C LEU A 149 -15.35 14.01 28.46
N GLU A 150 -15.07 14.59 29.62
CA GLU A 150 -13.73 15.14 29.94
C GLU A 150 -12.68 14.03 30.06
N ALA A 151 -13.03 12.89 30.72
CA ALA A 151 -12.16 11.71 30.77
C ALA A 151 -11.89 11.15 29.36
N LEU A 152 -12.91 11.10 28.52
CA LEU A 152 -12.77 10.69 27.12
C LEU A 152 -11.90 11.67 26.33
N ALA A 153 -12.01 12.98 26.58
CA ALA A 153 -11.18 13.98 25.92
C ALA A 153 -9.68 13.76 26.19
N VAL A 154 -9.31 13.43 27.43
CA VAL A 154 -7.92 13.10 27.79
C VAL A 154 -7.40 11.91 26.99
N VAL A 155 -8.21 10.86 26.82
CA VAL A 155 -7.82 9.67 26.04
C VAL A 155 -7.66 10.03 24.55
N ILE A 156 -8.60 10.77 23.99
CA ILE A 156 -8.58 11.21 22.58
C ILE A 156 -7.38 12.13 22.33
N ASP A 157 -7.07 13.04 23.24
CA ASP A 157 -5.90 13.92 23.12
C ASP A 157 -4.59 13.14 23.25
N GLY A 158 -4.53 12.17 24.18
CA GLY A 158 -3.40 11.27 24.33
C GLY A 158 -3.12 10.40 23.08
N LEU A 159 -4.15 10.10 22.31
CA LEU A 159 -4.05 9.40 21.03
C LEU A 159 -3.72 10.36 19.84
N GLY A 160 -3.64 11.68 20.09
CA GLY A 160 -3.37 12.67 19.04
C GLY A 160 -4.53 12.87 18.05
N LEU A 161 -5.69 12.31 18.33
CA LEU A 161 -6.84 12.26 17.42
C LEU A 161 -7.40 13.65 17.10
N ARG A 162 -7.44 14.53 18.10
CA ARG A 162 -7.93 15.91 17.91
C ARG A 162 -7.10 16.68 16.88
N ASN A 163 -5.77 16.52 16.91
CA ASN A 163 -4.88 17.16 15.95
C ASN A 163 -5.01 16.59 14.54
N MET A 164 -5.27 15.28 14.41
CA MET A 164 -5.48 14.61 13.12
C MET A 164 -6.82 15.01 12.46
N VAL A 165 -7.84 15.29 13.28
CA VAL A 165 -9.20 15.61 12.81
C VAL A 165 -9.39 17.12 12.64
N SER A 166 -8.69 17.95 13.44
CA SER A 166 -8.75 19.42 13.39
C SER A 166 -7.74 20.06 12.43
N GLY A 167 -7.02 19.27 11.65
CA GLY A 167 -5.99 19.73 10.72
C GLY A 167 -6.46 20.86 9.82
N LYS A 168 -5.95 22.08 10.10
CA LYS A 168 -6.28 23.34 9.41
C LYS A 168 -5.75 23.42 7.98
N GLU A 169 -5.00 22.41 7.53
CA GLU A 169 -4.34 22.42 6.22
C GLU A 169 -4.30 21.00 5.63
N ASP A 170 -5.38 20.62 4.97
CA ASP A 170 -5.26 19.73 3.81
C ASP A 170 -6.18 20.24 2.72
N THR A 171 -5.60 21.03 1.83
CA THR A 171 -6.19 21.65 0.64
C THR A 171 -6.59 20.65 -0.43
N GLU A 172 -6.53 19.37 -0.16
CA GLU A 172 -6.96 18.29 -1.06
C GLU A 172 -8.05 17.45 -0.38
N GLY A 173 -9.28 17.88 -0.49
CA GLY A 173 -10.53 17.12 -0.55
C GLY A 173 -10.70 15.78 0.17
N LYS A 174 -9.89 15.38 1.14
CA LYS A 174 -10.06 14.14 1.89
C LYS A 174 -11.20 14.27 2.90
N GLN A 175 -12.37 13.81 2.49
CA GLN A 175 -13.59 13.84 3.32
C GLN A 175 -13.59 12.77 4.43
N ALA A 176 -12.67 11.81 4.44
CA ALA A 176 -12.62 10.73 5.40
C ALA A 176 -11.18 10.20 5.59
N GLY A 177 -10.88 9.73 6.79
CA GLY A 177 -9.63 9.08 7.14
C GLY A 177 -9.84 7.91 8.11
N GLY A 178 -8.84 7.04 8.24
CA GLY A 178 -8.93 5.92 9.18
C GLY A 178 -7.54 5.37 9.53
N PHE A 179 -7.42 4.84 10.74
CA PHE A 179 -6.22 4.21 11.26
C PHE A 179 -6.58 3.13 12.30
N LYS A 180 -5.60 2.28 12.61
CA LYS A 180 -5.73 1.25 13.64
C LYS A 180 -4.93 1.66 14.87
N ILE A 181 -5.48 1.42 16.05
CA ILE A 181 -4.79 1.60 17.34
C ILE A 181 -4.92 0.35 18.19
N ARG A 182 -3.97 0.19 19.10
CA ARG A 182 -4.10 -0.81 20.18
C ARG A 182 -4.57 -0.10 21.44
N SER A 183 -5.73 -0.51 21.96
CA SER A 183 -6.27 0.00 23.22
C SER A 183 -5.47 -0.53 24.42
N THR A 184 -5.60 0.14 25.58
CA THR A 184 -5.08 -0.30 26.88
C THR A 184 -5.58 -1.70 27.29
N ASN A 185 -6.75 -2.12 26.80
CA ASN A 185 -7.34 -3.44 27.04
C ASN A 185 -6.85 -4.52 26.04
N HIS A 186 -5.72 -4.31 25.37
CA HIS A 186 -5.16 -5.20 24.34
C HIS A 186 -6.06 -5.41 23.11
N LYS A 187 -7.14 -4.64 22.96
CA LYS A 187 -8.02 -4.67 21.79
C LYS A 187 -7.38 -3.91 20.62
N ILE A 188 -7.62 -4.40 19.42
CA ILE A 188 -7.24 -3.71 18.17
C ILE A 188 -8.48 -2.97 17.67
N LEU A 189 -8.42 -1.65 17.70
CA LEU A 189 -9.53 -0.80 17.32
C LEU A 189 -9.24 -0.17 15.95
N LYS A 190 -10.22 -0.28 15.06
CA LYS A 190 -10.22 0.46 13.79
C LYS A 190 -11.04 1.72 13.98
N MET A 191 -10.39 2.85 13.83
CA MET A 191 -11.02 4.15 13.92
C MET A 191 -11.14 4.76 12.53
N ARG A 192 -12.29 5.35 12.25
CA ARG A 192 -12.54 6.13 11.05
C ARG A 192 -13.17 7.46 11.45
N TRP A 193 -12.85 8.49 10.73
CA TRP A 193 -13.47 9.78 10.88
C TRP A 193 -14.03 10.28 9.56
N ASN A 194 -15.21 10.90 9.64
CA ASN A 194 -15.91 11.49 8.52
C ASN A 194 -16.31 12.92 8.88
N ARG A 195 -16.23 13.81 7.91
CA ARG A 195 -16.67 15.19 8.05
C ARG A 195 -18.19 15.25 7.98
N MET A 196 -18.82 15.97 8.91
CA MET A 196 -20.25 16.26 8.90
C MET A 196 -20.48 17.65 8.34
N ASN A 197 -21.40 17.76 7.38
CA ASN A 197 -21.87 19.02 6.84
C ASN A 197 -23.41 19.09 6.94
N ASP A 198 -23.94 20.31 7.08
CA ASP A 198 -25.39 20.53 7.01
C ASP A 198 -25.92 20.39 5.57
N ALA A 199 -27.24 20.54 5.42
CA ALA A 199 -27.92 20.47 4.10
C ALA A 199 -27.45 21.54 3.10
N TRP A 200 -26.78 22.59 3.56
CA TRP A 200 -26.21 23.67 2.74
C TRP A 200 -24.69 23.52 2.52
N GLY A 201 -24.09 22.39 2.96
CA GLY A 201 -22.67 22.14 2.81
C GLY A 201 -21.78 22.80 3.87
N ARG A 202 -22.35 23.46 4.90
CA ARG A 202 -21.56 24.07 5.97
C ARG A 202 -21.05 23.01 6.92
N PHE A 203 -19.82 23.14 7.33
CA PHE A 203 -19.17 22.22 8.27
C PHE A 203 -19.81 22.29 9.65
N LEU A 204 -20.27 21.16 10.14
CA LEU A 204 -20.86 21.00 11.48
C LEU A 204 -19.86 20.41 12.47
N GLY A 205 -18.94 19.56 12.00
CA GLY A 205 -18.00 18.85 12.85
C GLY A 205 -17.51 17.56 12.21
N ASN A 206 -17.02 16.65 13.03
CA ASN A 206 -16.54 15.36 12.59
C ASN A 206 -17.18 14.23 13.41
N VAL A 207 -17.44 13.12 12.76
CA VAL A 207 -17.86 11.88 13.42
C VAL A 207 -16.71 10.88 13.40
N ILE A 208 -16.39 10.31 14.56
CA ILE A 208 -15.41 9.23 14.69
C ILE A 208 -16.18 7.95 15.02
N THR A 209 -15.96 6.91 14.20
CA THR A 209 -16.44 5.55 14.47
C THR A 209 -15.29 4.69 14.95
N ILE A 210 -15.54 3.85 15.97
CA ILE A 210 -14.56 2.99 16.63
C ILE A 210 -15.09 1.57 16.60
N ARG A 211 -14.41 0.68 15.89
CA ARG A 211 -14.76 -0.72 15.78
C ARG A 211 -13.67 -1.61 16.38
N ASP A 212 -14.06 -2.56 17.19
CA ASP A 212 -13.19 -3.64 17.65
C ASP A 212 -13.00 -4.64 16.49
N ILE A 213 -11.76 -4.80 16.07
CA ILE A 213 -11.36 -5.73 15.00
C ILE A 213 -10.37 -6.77 15.52
N THR A 214 -10.38 -7.02 16.84
CA THR A 214 -9.40 -7.91 17.48
C THR A 214 -9.52 -9.35 16.97
N GLU A 215 -10.75 -9.87 16.87
CA GLU A 215 -10.98 -11.23 16.37
C GLU A 215 -10.60 -11.37 14.91
N GLU A 216 -10.97 -10.39 14.08
CA GLU A 216 -10.62 -10.37 12.67
C GLU A 216 -9.09 -10.32 12.47
N GLU A 217 -8.38 -9.45 13.20
CA GLU A 217 -6.92 -9.34 13.12
C GLU A 217 -6.21 -10.61 13.64
N LEU A 218 -6.71 -11.22 14.72
CA LEU A 218 -6.17 -12.48 15.22
C LEU A 218 -6.40 -13.64 14.25
N ALA A 219 -7.58 -13.72 13.66
CA ALA A 219 -7.88 -14.73 12.64
C ALA A 219 -7.00 -14.56 11.39
N GLU A 220 -6.82 -13.33 10.90
CA GLU A 220 -5.96 -13.02 9.75
C GLU A 220 -4.48 -13.36 10.06
N LYS A 221 -4.03 -13.01 11.27
CA LYS A 221 -2.67 -13.34 11.73
C LYS A 221 -2.47 -14.85 11.83
N SER A 222 -3.42 -15.57 12.46
CA SER A 222 -3.37 -17.03 12.59
C SER A 222 -3.37 -17.70 11.21
N LYS A 223 -4.18 -17.22 10.26
CA LYS A 223 -4.19 -17.70 8.88
C LYS A 223 -2.82 -17.52 8.21
N THR A 224 -2.20 -16.35 8.40
CA THR A 224 -0.88 -16.05 7.82
C THR A 224 0.21 -16.91 8.44
N GLU A 225 0.22 -17.07 9.77
CA GLU A 225 1.16 -17.93 10.49
C GLU A 225 1.00 -19.41 10.09
N PHE A 226 -0.24 -19.88 9.94
CA PHE A 226 -0.53 -21.23 9.47
C PHE A 226 0.01 -21.49 8.06
N ILE A 227 -0.24 -20.57 7.12
CA ILE A 227 0.29 -20.68 5.74
C ILE A 227 1.83 -20.65 5.76
N ALA A 228 2.44 -19.81 6.60
CA ALA A 228 3.89 -19.73 6.74
C ALA A 228 4.50 -21.05 7.27
N SER A 229 3.86 -21.66 8.29
CA SER A 229 4.29 -22.94 8.85
C SER A 229 4.20 -24.07 7.83
N ILE A 230 3.05 -24.22 7.15
CA ILE A 230 2.86 -25.22 6.10
C ILE A 230 3.90 -25.05 5.00
N SER A 231 4.18 -23.82 4.60
CA SER A 231 5.13 -23.56 3.53
C SER A 231 6.55 -23.95 3.91
N HIS A 232 6.93 -23.74 5.18
CA HIS A 232 8.23 -24.21 5.68
C HIS A 232 8.29 -25.74 5.72
N GLU A 233 7.21 -26.38 6.18
CA GLU A 233 7.12 -27.83 6.24
C GLU A 233 7.07 -28.50 4.87
N LEU A 234 6.53 -27.84 3.84
CA LEU A 234 6.55 -28.31 2.45
C LEU A 234 7.89 -28.06 1.77
N ARG A 235 8.58 -26.95 2.09
CA ARG A 235 9.88 -26.63 1.46
C ARG A 235 10.96 -27.64 1.79
N THR A 236 11.03 -28.12 3.04
CA THR A 236 12.05 -29.06 3.49
C THR A 236 12.04 -30.38 2.73
N PRO A 237 10.92 -31.14 2.64
CA PRO A 237 10.88 -32.39 1.86
C PRO A 237 11.09 -32.12 0.36
N LEU A 238 10.59 -31.03 -0.16
CA LEU A 238 10.73 -30.66 -1.56
C LEU A 238 12.21 -30.42 -1.93
N THR A 239 12.96 -29.70 -1.08
CA THR A 239 14.40 -29.51 -1.24
C THR A 239 15.15 -30.82 -1.20
N THR A 240 14.77 -31.75 -0.33
CA THR A 240 15.37 -33.08 -0.25
C THR A 240 15.15 -33.88 -1.55
N ILE A 241 13.92 -33.85 -2.09
CA ILE A 241 13.57 -34.50 -3.36
C ILE A 241 14.38 -33.85 -4.50
N GLN A 242 14.44 -32.53 -4.59
CA GLN A 242 15.21 -31.80 -5.61
C GLN A 242 16.70 -32.15 -5.57
N ASN A 243 17.29 -32.20 -4.36
CA ASN A 243 18.68 -32.57 -4.19
C ASN A 243 18.94 -34.03 -4.62
N SER A 244 18.05 -34.95 -4.24
CA SER A 244 18.15 -36.35 -4.63
C SER A 244 18.08 -36.55 -6.15
N VAL A 245 17.09 -35.89 -6.79
CA VAL A 245 16.94 -35.92 -8.26
C VAL A 245 18.17 -35.29 -8.94
N SER A 246 18.67 -34.16 -8.41
CA SER A 246 19.85 -33.49 -8.96
C SER A 246 21.12 -34.34 -8.84
N ASN A 247 21.32 -35.04 -7.71
CA ASN A 247 22.45 -35.95 -7.51
C ASN A 247 22.40 -37.17 -8.46
N ILE A 248 21.21 -37.73 -8.69
CA ILE A 248 21.03 -38.83 -9.65
C ILE A 248 21.34 -38.33 -11.07
N LEU A 249 20.83 -37.15 -11.46
CA LEU A 249 21.11 -36.55 -12.77
C LEU A 249 22.58 -36.18 -12.98
N ALA A 250 23.29 -35.81 -11.90
CA ALA A 250 24.74 -35.56 -11.92
C ALA A 250 25.59 -36.82 -11.98
N GLY A 251 24.97 -38.00 -11.90
CA GLY A 251 25.68 -39.30 -11.99
C GLY A 251 26.32 -39.75 -10.68
N VAL A 252 26.05 -39.10 -9.54
CA VAL A 252 26.60 -39.49 -8.21
C VAL A 252 26.21 -40.92 -7.83
N THR A 253 25.03 -41.37 -8.26
CA THR A 253 24.47 -42.70 -7.96
C THR A 253 24.79 -43.75 -9.05
N GLY A 254 25.58 -43.37 -10.05
CA GLY A 254 25.92 -44.24 -11.19
C GLY A 254 25.21 -43.83 -12.50
N LYS A 255 25.43 -44.63 -13.55
CA LYS A 255 24.85 -44.37 -14.88
C LYS A 255 23.35 -44.67 -14.90
N ILE A 256 22.59 -43.76 -15.47
CA ILE A 256 21.13 -43.90 -15.70
C ILE A 256 20.85 -44.01 -17.20
N THR A 257 19.71 -44.64 -17.56
CA THR A 257 19.24 -44.70 -18.95
C THR A 257 18.70 -43.34 -19.39
N GLU A 258 18.67 -43.07 -20.70
CA GLU A 258 18.07 -41.84 -21.25
C GLU A 258 16.60 -41.67 -20.80
N LYS A 259 15.83 -42.76 -20.87
CA LYS A 259 14.43 -42.74 -20.41
C LYS A 259 14.29 -42.36 -18.92
N THR A 260 15.20 -42.85 -18.08
CA THR A 260 15.24 -42.47 -16.64
C THR A 260 15.62 -41.02 -16.48
N ARG A 261 16.56 -40.53 -17.30
CA ARG A 261 16.96 -39.10 -17.31
C ARG A 261 15.77 -38.19 -17.61
N ASP A 262 14.98 -38.53 -18.63
CA ASP A 262 13.80 -37.73 -19.01
C ASP A 262 12.78 -37.65 -17.88
N TYR A 263 12.49 -38.77 -17.19
CA TYR A 263 11.62 -38.77 -16.02
C TYR A 263 12.16 -37.91 -14.87
N LEU A 264 13.46 -37.96 -14.60
CA LEU A 264 14.08 -37.20 -13.54
C LEU A 264 14.10 -35.68 -13.86
N ILE A 265 14.27 -35.29 -15.13
CA ILE A 265 14.16 -33.90 -15.58
C ILE A 265 12.73 -33.41 -15.38
N ALA A 266 11.71 -34.20 -15.75
CA ALA A 266 10.30 -33.86 -15.50
C ALA A 266 10.01 -33.70 -13.99
N MET A 267 10.44 -34.67 -13.15
CA MET A 267 10.29 -34.57 -11.69
C MET A 267 10.96 -33.33 -11.12
N LYS A 268 12.18 -33.00 -11.60
CA LYS A 268 12.88 -31.76 -11.16
C LYS A 268 12.08 -30.52 -11.50
N SER A 269 11.50 -30.47 -12.70
CA SER A 269 10.64 -29.36 -13.14
C SER A 269 9.38 -29.24 -12.26
N ASP A 270 8.71 -30.36 -11.96
CA ASP A 270 7.52 -30.37 -11.11
C ASP A 270 7.83 -29.95 -9.67
N CYS A 271 8.99 -30.37 -9.15
CA CYS A 271 9.44 -29.90 -7.82
C CYS A 271 9.72 -28.40 -7.78
N HIS A 272 10.34 -27.81 -8.81
CA HIS A 272 10.52 -26.36 -8.89
C HIS A 272 9.17 -25.65 -8.93
N ARG A 273 8.26 -26.12 -9.78
CA ARG A 273 6.92 -25.57 -9.89
C ARG A 273 6.15 -25.62 -8.57
N LEU A 274 6.27 -26.70 -7.80
CA LEU A 274 5.63 -26.80 -6.48
C LEU A 274 6.25 -25.81 -5.49
N ALA A 275 7.56 -25.60 -5.52
CA ALA A 275 8.23 -24.59 -4.71
C ALA A 275 7.73 -23.17 -5.03
N ASP A 276 7.58 -22.86 -6.33
CA ASP A 276 7.06 -21.55 -6.77
C ASP A 276 5.61 -21.36 -6.31
N LEU A 277 4.75 -22.37 -6.42
CA LEU A 277 3.37 -22.33 -5.93
C LEU A 277 3.29 -22.06 -4.42
N VAL A 278 4.14 -22.71 -3.62
CA VAL A 278 4.21 -22.51 -2.16
C VAL A 278 4.66 -21.09 -1.85
N ASN A 279 5.65 -20.56 -2.56
CA ASN A 279 6.13 -19.20 -2.38
C ASN A 279 5.07 -18.16 -2.81
N ASP A 280 4.37 -18.40 -3.94
CA ASP A 280 3.27 -17.56 -4.40
C ASP A 280 2.14 -17.49 -3.36
N LEU A 281 1.78 -18.63 -2.76
CA LEU A 281 0.75 -18.68 -1.72
C LEU A 281 1.15 -17.89 -0.47
N LEU A 282 2.43 -18.00 -0.06
CA LEU A 282 3.00 -17.21 1.03
C LEU A 282 2.98 -15.71 0.75
N ASP A 283 3.44 -15.31 -0.44
CA ASP A 283 3.47 -13.90 -0.82
C ASP A 283 2.05 -13.34 -0.87
N MET A 284 1.08 -14.11 -1.38
CA MET A 284 -0.33 -13.72 -1.39
C MET A 284 -0.90 -13.55 0.02
N ALA A 285 -0.63 -14.50 0.94
CA ALA A 285 -1.09 -14.41 2.32
C ALA A 285 -0.51 -13.18 3.04
N LYS A 286 0.78 -12.87 2.81
CA LYS A 286 1.43 -11.69 3.38
C LYS A 286 0.88 -10.38 2.80
N LEU A 287 0.54 -10.35 1.53
CA LEU A 287 -0.11 -9.20 0.88
C LEU A 287 -1.49 -8.94 1.46
N GLU A 288 -2.31 -10.00 1.64
CA GLU A 288 -3.65 -9.89 2.26
C GLU A 288 -3.58 -9.36 3.68
N ALA A 289 -2.65 -9.87 4.48
CA ALA A 289 -2.45 -9.44 5.87
C ALA A 289 -1.78 -8.05 5.98
N GLY A 290 -1.39 -7.42 4.87
CA GLY A 290 -0.63 -6.17 4.88
C GLY A 290 0.74 -6.30 5.57
N SER A 291 1.24 -7.54 5.72
CA SER A 291 2.47 -7.88 6.44
C SER A 291 3.65 -8.22 5.51
N MET A 292 3.50 -7.97 4.21
CA MET A 292 4.59 -8.21 3.26
C MET A 292 5.77 -7.28 3.59
N PRO A 293 6.95 -7.82 3.87
CA PRO A 293 8.13 -6.99 4.10
C PRO A 293 8.51 -6.30 2.78
N ILE A 294 8.58 -4.97 2.80
CA ILE A 294 8.94 -4.14 1.66
C ILE A 294 10.14 -3.29 2.03
N ASN A 295 11.24 -3.51 1.35
CA ASN A 295 12.47 -2.72 1.51
C ASN A 295 12.58 -1.70 0.38
N ARG A 296 11.89 -0.56 0.54
CA ARG A 296 11.87 0.49 -0.49
C ARG A 296 13.16 1.29 -0.45
N ARG A 297 13.72 1.53 -1.64
CA ARG A 297 14.83 2.45 -1.85
C ARG A 297 14.63 3.25 -3.14
N VAL A 298 15.34 4.35 -3.25
CA VAL A 298 15.39 5.08 -4.51
C VAL A 298 16.13 4.25 -5.54
N MET A 299 15.50 3.97 -6.66
CA MET A 299 16.05 3.07 -7.67
C MET A 299 15.71 3.53 -9.09
N SER A 300 16.52 3.08 -10.04
CA SER A 300 16.23 3.19 -11.47
C SER A 300 15.48 1.96 -11.95
N ILE A 301 14.27 2.15 -12.42
CA ILE A 301 13.46 1.09 -13.04
C ILE A 301 14.18 0.47 -14.25
N ALA A 302 14.86 1.30 -15.05
CA ALA A 302 15.57 0.85 -16.25
C ALA A 302 16.67 -0.18 -15.93
N ALA A 303 17.33 -0.07 -14.76
CA ALA A 303 18.33 -1.04 -14.32
C ALA A 303 17.68 -2.40 -14.06
N VAL A 304 16.58 -2.44 -13.30
CA VAL A 304 15.86 -3.69 -13.00
C VAL A 304 15.27 -4.33 -14.26
N VAL A 305 14.74 -3.53 -15.19
CA VAL A 305 14.27 -4.03 -16.49
C VAL A 305 15.41 -4.70 -17.26
N ASN A 306 16.58 -4.07 -17.35
CA ASN A 306 17.75 -4.64 -18.05
C ASN A 306 18.22 -5.95 -17.43
N ASP A 307 18.23 -6.05 -16.10
CA ASP A 307 18.62 -7.28 -15.38
C ASP A 307 17.63 -8.40 -15.64
N THR A 308 16.33 -8.10 -15.57
CA THR A 308 15.23 -9.05 -15.87
C THR A 308 15.31 -9.55 -17.32
N ILE A 309 15.53 -8.66 -18.29
CA ILE A 309 15.68 -9.05 -19.71
C ILE A 309 16.87 -9.97 -19.90
N ARG A 310 18.01 -9.69 -19.26
CA ARG A 310 19.20 -10.55 -19.31
C ARG A 310 18.92 -11.94 -18.74
N SER A 311 18.22 -12.02 -17.63
CA SER A 311 17.89 -13.32 -16.99
C SER A 311 16.98 -14.20 -17.85
N LEU A 312 16.03 -13.60 -18.59
CA LEU A 312 15.06 -14.31 -19.43
C LEU A 312 15.51 -14.49 -20.90
N ALA A 313 16.64 -13.91 -21.30
CA ALA A 313 17.11 -13.93 -22.70
C ALA A 313 17.31 -15.38 -23.24
N SER A 314 17.88 -16.28 -22.43
CA SER A 314 18.07 -17.67 -22.82
C SER A 314 16.76 -18.43 -23.02
N GLN A 315 15.77 -18.16 -22.16
CA GLN A 315 14.43 -18.76 -22.24
C GLN A 315 13.67 -18.27 -23.48
N ALA A 316 13.73 -16.97 -23.77
CA ALA A 316 13.13 -16.40 -24.97
C ALA A 316 13.78 -16.96 -26.24
N HIS A 317 15.12 -17.03 -26.27
CA HIS A 317 15.87 -17.61 -27.40
C HIS A 317 15.51 -19.09 -27.65
N ALA A 318 15.41 -19.91 -26.61
CA ALA A 318 15.02 -21.32 -26.70
C ALA A 318 13.61 -21.49 -27.32
N ARG A 319 12.73 -20.48 -27.20
CA ARG A 319 11.40 -20.45 -27.81
C ARG A 319 11.34 -19.71 -29.15
N ASN A 320 12.48 -19.27 -29.67
CA ASN A 320 12.56 -18.46 -30.88
C ASN A 320 11.76 -17.16 -30.79
N ILE A 321 11.83 -16.45 -29.64
CA ILE A 321 11.15 -15.18 -29.40
C ILE A 321 12.19 -14.08 -29.32
N LYS A 322 11.94 -12.96 -30.04
CA LYS A 322 12.78 -11.77 -29.95
C LYS A 322 12.40 -10.97 -28.71
N LEU A 323 13.26 -10.96 -27.69
CA LEU A 323 13.10 -10.18 -26.45
C LEU A 323 13.95 -8.91 -26.53
N THR A 324 13.33 -7.75 -26.36
CA THR A 324 13.99 -6.42 -26.43
C THR A 324 13.54 -5.51 -25.30
N CYS A 325 14.39 -4.56 -24.91
CA CYS A 325 14.00 -3.48 -24.01
C CYS A 325 14.31 -2.12 -24.67
N GLU A 326 13.49 -1.13 -24.37
CA GLU A 326 13.59 0.23 -24.87
C GLU A 326 13.35 1.21 -23.72
N THR A 327 14.26 2.16 -23.56
CA THR A 327 14.09 3.26 -22.60
C THR A 327 13.82 4.53 -23.40
N VAL A 328 12.70 5.19 -23.15
CA VAL A 328 12.29 6.39 -23.87
C VAL A 328 12.58 7.62 -23.02
N GLY A 329 13.63 8.35 -23.38
CA GLY A 329 14.06 9.55 -22.67
C GLY A 329 14.81 9.26 -21.36
N ARG A 330 14.94 10.28 -20.52
CA ARG A 330 15.48 10.14 -19.15
C ARG A 330 14.38 9.65 -18.24
N ILE A 331 14.63 8.57 -17.50
CA ILE A 331 13.68 7.99 -16.58
C ILE A 331 13.92 8.55 -15.18
N SER A 332 12.86 9.07 -14.57
CA SER A 332 12.89 9.54 -13.18
C SER A 332 13.08 8.38 -12.21
N PRO A 333 13.79 8.60 -11.08
CA PRO A 333 13.89 7.59 -10.04
C PRO A 333 12.53 7.35 -9.37
N VAL A 334 12.36 6.14 -8.83
CA VAL A 334 11.18 5.73 -8.06
C VAL A 334 11.60 5.23 -6.67
N PHE A 335 10.69 5.31 -5.70
CA PHE A 335 10.91 4.78 -4.35
C PHE A 335 10.20 3.44 -4.20
N ALA A 336 10.92 2.36 -4.49
CA ALA A 336 10.37 1.02 -4.56
C ALA A 336 11.36 -0.03 -4.04
N ASP A 337 10.86 -1.24 -3.79
CA ASP A 337 11.67 -2.42 -3.48
C ASP A 337 12.12 -3.10 -4.78
N PRO A 338 13.42 -3.07 -5.11
CA PRO A 338 13.90 -3.60 -6.38
C PRO A 338 13.61 -5.10 -6.56
N GLN A 339 13.71 -5.91 -5.51
CA GLN A 339 13.46 -7.35 -5.58
C GLN A 339 11.98 -7.64 -5.88
N ARG A 340 11.06 -6.87 -5.27
CA ARG A 340 9.63 -7.02 -5.52
C ARG A 340 9.23 -6.52 -6.91
N ILE A 341 9.85 -5.44 -7.38
CA ILE A 341 9.63 -4.97 -8.76
C ILE A 341 10.21 -5.93 -9.79
N GLU A 342 11.38 -6.52 -9.52
CA GLU A 342 11.94 -7.60 -10.34
C GLU A 342 10.98 -8.79 -10.41
N GLN A 343 10.38 -9.20 -9.29
CA GLN A 343 9.35 -10.26 -9.24
C GLN A 343 8.16 -9.94 -10.15
N VAL A 344 7.67 -8.70 -10.14
CA VAL A 344 6.61 -8.24 -11.06
C VAL A 344 7.05 -8.36 -12.52
N LEU A 345 8.23 -7.86 -12.85
CA LEU A 345 8.78 -7.90 -14.21
C LEU A 345 8.99 -9.33 -14.69
N LEU A 346 9.59 -10.19 -13.86
CA LEU A 346 9.78 -11.62 -14.18
C LEU A 346 8.44 -12.29 -14.49
N ASN A 347 7.41 -12.05 -13.69
CA ASN A 347 6.09 -12.60 -13.94
C ASN A 347 5.47 -12.11 -15.25
N LEU A 348 5.51 -10.79 -15.51
CA LEU A 348 4.93 -10.22 -16.73
C LEU A 348 5.68 -10.66 -17.99
N VAL A 349 7.02 -10.62 -17.97
CA VAL A 349 7.84 -10.98 -19.14
C VAL A 349 7.81 -12.48 -19.38
N ALA A 350 7.84 -13.34 -18.33
CA ALA A 350 7.70 -14.77 -18.48
C ALA A 350 6.33 -15.15 -19.07
N ASN A 351 5.25 -14.50 -18.65
CA ASN A 351 3.93 -14.67 -19.24
C ASN A 351 3.93 -14.27 -20.73
N ALA A 352 4.49 -13.10 -21.06
CA ALA A 352 4.62 -12.65 -22.44
C ALA A 352 5.38 -13.65 -23.31
N VAL A 353 6.52 -14.17 -22.84
CA VAL A 353 7.31 -15.22 -23.53
C VAL A 353 6.54 -16.54 -23.62
N GLN A 354 5.73 -16.88 -22.60
CA GLN A 354 4.93 -18.10 -22.58
C GLN A 354 3.81 -18.09 -23.63
N PHE A 355 3.12 -16.96 -23.77
CA PHE A 355 1.92 -16.84 -24.61
C PHE A 355 2.20 -16.29 -26.01
N THR A 356 3.44 -15.93 -26.31
CA THR A 356 3.88 -15.56 -27.65
C THR A 356 4.27 -16.80 -28.46
N PRO A 357 3.75 -16.99 -29.66
CA PRO A 357 4.17 -18.09 -30.54
C PRO A 357 5.61 -17.91 -31.01
N PRO A 358 6.30 -19.01 -31.42
CA PRO A 358 7.64 -18.94 -31.98
C PRO A 358 7.73 -17.99 -33.18
N GLY A 359 8.79 -17.18 -33.24
CA GLY A 359 8.96 -16.10 -34.24
C GLY A 359 8.36 -14.78 -33.84
N GLY A 360 7.62 -14.71 -32.71
CA GLY A 360 7.05 -13.49 -32.16
C GLY A 360 8.06 -12.60 -31.45
N ARG A 361 7.53 -11.50 -30.87
CA ARG A 361 8.34 -10.48 -30.20
C ARG A 361 7.74 -10.14 -28.85
N VAL A 362 8.61 -9.90 -27.87
CA VAL A 362 8.29 -9.29 -26.58
C VAL A 362 9.17 -8.06 -26.40
N THR A 363 8.54 -6.92 -26.11
CA THR A 363 9.25 -5.65 -25.94
C THR A 363 8.88 -5.05 -24.59
N VAL A 364 9.88 -4.71 -23.78
CA VAL A 364 9.67 -3.98 -22.53
C VAL A 364 10.05 -2.54 -22.74
N ARG A 365 9.11 -1.60 -22.50
CA ARG A 365 9.35 -0.16 -22.63
C ARG A 365 9.16 0.54 -21.30
N THR A 366 10.03 1.51 -21.00
CA THR A 366 9.91 2.34 -19.80
C THR A 366 10.00 3.81 -20.19
N PHE A 367 9.08 4.61 -19.67
CA PHE A 367 9.00 6.05 -19.93
C PHE A 367 8.33 6.80 -18.78
N ASP A 368 8.62 8.09 -18.70
CA ASP A 368 7.96 9.00 -17.76
C ASP A 368 6.60 9.46 -18.30
N SER A 369 5.56 9.42 -17.46
CA SER A 369 4.21 9.85 -17.78
C SER A 369 3.57 10.59 -16.61
N GLY A 370 3.34 11.90 -16.75
CA GLY A 370 2.82 12.72 -15.64
C GLY A 370 3.68 12.60 -14.40
N ASP A 371 3.08 12.22 -13.27
CA ASP A 371 3.76 12.03 -11.99
C ASP A 371 4.29 10.60 -11.77
N ASP A 372 4.13 9.72 -12.77
CA ASP A 372 4.51 8.32 -12.69
C ASP A 372 5.62 7.96 -13.69
N VAL A 373 6.38 6.90 -13.35
CA VAL A 373 7.17 6.12 -14.30
C VAL A 373 6.35 4.92 -14.71
N VAL A 374 6.11 4.77 -16.00
CA VAL A 374 5.32 3.68 -16.59
C VAL A 374 6.24 2.68 -17.27
N THR A 375 6.01 1.39 -16.97
CA THR A 375 6.67 0.28 -17.67
C THR A 375 5.62 -0.56 -18.38
N VAL A 376 5.88 -0.89 -19.64
CA VAL A 376 4.99 -1.66 -20.53
C VAL A 376 5.70 -2.93 -20.97
N VAL A 377 5.04 -4.07 -20.80
CA VAL A 377 5.46 -5.34 -21.40
C VAL A 377 4.48 -5.65 -22.54
N GLU A 378 4.96 -5.52 -23.77
CA GLU A 378 4.20 -5.74 -25.00
C GLU A 378 4.60 -7.07 -25.63
N ASP A 379 3.60 -7.89 -25.97
CA ASP A 379 3.79 -9.17 -26.66
C ASP A 379 2.97 -9.23 -27.96
N THR A 380 3.42 -10.02 -28.91
CA THR A 380 2.70 -10.36 -30.14
C THR A 380 2.04 -11.73 -30.05
N GLY A 381 1.52 -12.05 -28.88
CA GLY A 381 0.93 -13.33 -28.55
C GLY A 381 -0.53 -13.44 -28.94
N ILE A 382 -1.17 -14.40 -28.29
CA ILE A 382 -2.58 -14.78 -28.54
C ILE A 382 -3.61 -13.74 -28.12
N GLY A 383 -3.21 -12.72 -27.34
CA GLY A 383 -4.11 -11.73 -26.79
C GLY A 383 -5.10 -12.26 -25.76
N ILE A 384 -5.93 -11.36 -25.21
CA ILE A 384 -6.89 -11.62 -24.13
C ILE A 384 -8.23 -10.97 -24.51
N ALA A 385 -9.30 -11.75 -24.49
CA ALA A 385 -10.65 -11.27 -24.72
C ALA A 385 -11.03 -10.18 -23.69
N VAL A 386 -11.79 -9.17 -24.10
CA VAL A 386 -12.12 -7.97 -23.29
C VAL A 386 -12.80 -8.34 -21.98
N GLU A 387 -13.69 -9.35 -22.01
CA GLU A 387 -14.45 -9.82 -20.85
C GLU A 387 -13.54 -10.42 -19.75
N LEU A 388 -12.36 -10.90 -20.14
CA LEU A 388 -11.41 -11.56 -19.24
C LEU A 388 -10.38 -10.58 -18.63
N GLN A 389 -10.15 -9.42 -19.25
CA GLN A 389 -9.09 -8.49 -18.87
C GLN A 389 -9.21 -7.99 -17.43
N LYS A 390 -10.42 -7.83 -16.91
CA LYS A 390 -10.64 -7.49 -15.50
C LYS A 390 -10.41 -8.66 -14.56
N GLN A 391 -10.61 -9.88 -15.03
CA GLN A 391 -10.57 -11.09 -14.20
C GLN A 391 -9.18 -11.68 -14.07
N ILE A 392 -8.26 -11.40 -15.00
CA ILE A 392 -6.90 -11.99 -14.99
C ILE A 392 -6.06 -11.57 -13.77
N PHE A 393 -6.40 -10.48 -13.09
CA PHE A 393 -5.77 -10.07 -11.83
C PHE A 393 -6.42 -10.69 -10.59
N SER A 394 -7.51 -11.46 -10.77
CA SER A 394 -8.16 -12.17 -9.68
C SER A 394 -7.37 -13.42 -9.28
N LYS A 395 -7.42 -13.77 -7.99
CA LYS A 395 -6.70 -14.93 -7.45
C LYS A 395 -7.19 -16.23 -8.07
N PHE A 396 -6.24 -17.13 -8.37
CA PHE A 396 -6.49 -18.45 -8.96
C PHE A 396 -7.19 -18.42 -10.32
N TYR A 397 -7.33 -17.24 -10.93
CA TYR A 397 -7.96 -17.12 -12.24
C TYR A 397 -7.00 -17.55 -13.34
N GLN A 398 -7.49 -18.40 -14.22
CA GLN A 398 -6.78 -18.88 -15.41
C GLN A 398 -7.75 -18.93 -16.57
N VAL A 399 -7.32 -18.42 -17.71
CA VAL A 399 -8.10 -18.56 -18.95
C VAL A 399 -8.10 -20.04 -19.33
N ARG A 400 -9.26 -20.71 -19.24
CA ARG A 400 -9.41 -22.13 -19.62
C ARG A 400 -9.09 -22.29 -21.10
N ARG A 401 -8.01 -23.01 -21.39
CA ARG A 401 -7.66 -23.52 -22.72
C ARG A 401 -7.38 -25.00 -22.62
N GLU A 402 -7.49 -25.71 -23.77
CA GLU A 402 -7.15 -27.13 -23.81
C GLU A 402 -5.73 -27.37 -23.26
N PRO A 403 -5.54 -28.42 -22.45
CA PRO A 403 -4.28 -28.68 -21.79
C PRO A 403 -3.18 -29.08 -22.79
N GLY A 404 -2.29 -28.14 -23.10
CA GLY A 404 -1.02 -28.44 -23.73
C GLY A 404 0.05 -28.78 -22.69
N PRO A 405 1.08 -29.59 -23.03
CA PRO A 405 2.20 -29.86 -22.11
C PRO A 405 2.91 -28.55 -21.71
N GLY A 406 2.90 -28.21 -20.43
CA GLY A 406 3.60 -27.05 -19.86
C GLY A 406 2.76 -25.80 -19.59
N SER A 407 1.43 -25.82 -19.71
CA SER A 407 0.59 -24.60 -19.73
C SER A 407 -0.13 -24.24 -18.42
N ARG A 408 0.20 -24.82 -17.26
CA ARG A 408 -0.49 -24.56 -15.99
C ARG A 408 0.33 -23.64 -15.08
N GLY A 409 0.07 -22.33 -15.10
CA GLY A 409 0.53 -21.39 -14.07
C GLY A 409 -0.23 -21.59 -12.74
N SER A 410 0.15 -20.86 -11.68
CA SER A 410 -0.56 -20.86 -10.38
C SER A 410 -1.90 -20.10 -10.44
N GLY A 411 -2.04 -19.16 -11.35
CA GLY A 411 -3.12 -18.15 -11.34
C GLY A 411 -2.97 -17.13 -10.22
N LEU A 412 -1.82 -17.10 -9.54
CA LEU A 412 -1.49 -16.16 -8.47
C LEU A 412 -0.55 -15.05 -8.93
N GLY A 413 0.31 -15.29 -9.92
CA GLY A 413 1.36 -14.36 -10.30
C GLY A 413 0.85 -12.95 -10.62
N LEU A 414 -0.20 -12.80 -11.45
CA LEU A 414 -0.78 -11.48 -11.77
C LEU A 414 -1.45 -10.83 -10.54
N ALA A 415 -2.11 -11.60 -9.68
CA ALA A 415 -2.68 -11.09 -8.44
C ALA A 415 -1.60 -10.60 -7.47
N ILE A 416 -0.48 -11.33 -7.36
CA ILE A 416 0.70 -10.92 -6.58
C ILE A 416 1.32 -9.66 -7.18
N SER A 417 1.49 -9.61 -8.50
CA SER A 417 2.00 -8.41 -9.18
C SER A 417 1.12 -7.19 -8.91
N HIS A 418 -0.20 -7.35 -8.96
CA HIS A 418 -1.15 -6.29 -8.62
C HIS A 418 -0.98 -5.83 -7.16
N GLY A 419 -0.89 -6.77 -6.22
CA GLY A 419 -0.69 -6.46 -4.80
C GLY A 419 0.64 -5.75 -4.55
N ILE A 420 1.74 -6.20 -5.15
CA ILE A 420 3.06 -5.57 -5.02
C ILE A 420 3.02 -4.13 -5.54
N ILE A 421 2.48 -3.89 -6.74
CA ILE A 421 2.38 -2.54 -7.32
C ILE A 421 1.48 -1.64 -6.47
N ALA A 422 0.33 -2.13 -5.99
CA ALA A 422 -0.57 -1.38 -5.13
C ALA A 422 0.09 -0.97 -3.81
N VAL A 423 0.86 -1.87 -3.16
CA VAL A 423 1.63 -1.52 -1.95
C VAL A 423 2.65 -0.42 -2.24
N HIS A 424 3.23 -0.35 -3.46
CA HIS A 424 4.14 0.72 -3.87
C HIS A 424 3.44 2.03 -4.29
N GLY A 425 2.10 2.10 -4.19
CA GLY A 425 1.32 3.28 -4.56
C GLY A 425 1.14 3.45 -6.07
N GLY A 426 1.45 2.43 -6.85
CA GLY A 426 1.27 2.38 -8.29
C GLY A 426 -0.01 1.68 -8.74
N SER A 427 -0.16 1.53 -10.05
CA SER A 427 -1.28 0.85 -10.69
C SER A 427 -0.78 -0.14 -11.73
N ILE A 428 -1.51 -1.23 -11.96
CA ILE A 428 -1.23 -2.22 -13.02
C ILE A 428 -2.50 -2.46 -13.83
N TRP A 429 -2.37 -2.50 -15.16
CA TRP A 429 -3.50 -2.74 -16.07
C TRP A 429 -3.05 -3.43 -17.35
N VAL A 430 -4.01 -3.79 -18.20
CA VAL A 430 -3.78 -4.48 -19.48
C VAL A 430 -4.60 -3.84 -20.58
N GLU A 431 -4.03 -3.78 -21.78
CA GLU A 431 -4.69 -3.52 -23.05
C GLU A 431 -4.39 -4.69 -23.98
N SER A 432 -5.42 -5.35 -24.48
CA SER A 432 -5.23 -6.53 -25.31
C SER A 432 -6.36 -6.71 -26.30
N THR A 433 -6.02 -7.28 -27.45
CA THR A 433 -7.00 -7.71 -28.45
C THR A 433 -6.69 -9.17 -28.77
N GLU A 434 -7.72 -10.01 -28.73
CA GLU A 434 -7.56 -11.44 -29.04
C GLU A 434 -6.97 -11.62 -30.44
N GLY A 435 -5.92 -12.44 -30.53
CA GLY A 435 -5.17 -12.68 -31.79
C GLY A 435 -4.13 -11.61 -32.15
N GLN A 436 -4.03 -10.48 -31.44
CA GLN A 436 -3.10 -9.39 -31.77
C GLN A 436 -2.02 -9.16 -30.71
N GLY A 437 -2.06 -9.88 -29.58
CA GLY A 437 -1.13 -9.74 -28.47
C GLY A 437 -1.68 -8.90 -27.33
N SER A 438 -0.82 -8.64 -26.33
CA SER A 438 -1.18 -7.91 -25.11
C SER A 438 -0.14 -6.87 -24.75
N ARG A 439 -0.57 -5.83 -24.05
CA ARG A 439 0.26 -4.81 -23.40
C ARG A 439 -0.10 -4.76 -21.93
N PHE A 440 0.79 -5.22 -21.10
CA PHE A 440 0.67 -5.09 -19.66
C PHE A 440 1.44 -3.86 -19.21
N TYR A 441 0.76 -2.99 -18.49
CA TYR A 441 1.30 -1.74 -17.96
C TYR A 441 1.38 -1.81 -16.45
N PHE A 442 2.43 -1.24 -15.88
CA PHE A 442 2.39 -0.81 -14.49
C PHE A 442 3.03 0.56 -14.32
N SER A 443 2.53 1.32 -13.35
CA SER A 443 3.07 2.62 -12.99
C SER A 443 3.64 2.60 -11.58
N LEU A 444 4.66 3.43 -11.33
CA LEU A 444 5.19 3.71 -10.01
C LEU A 444 5.34 5.23 -9.87
N PRO A 445 4.97 5.83 -8.72
CA PRO A 445 5.12 7.25 -8.49
C PRO A 445 6.59 7.68 -8.62
N LYS A 446 6.81 8.77 -9.32
CA LYS A 446 8.12 9.43 -9.37
C LYS A 446 8.52 9.88 -7.98
N THR A 447 9.81 9.83 -7.71
CA THR A 447 10.35 10.26 -6.44
C THR A 447 11.43 11.30 -6.67
N ASP A 448 11.31 12.42 -5.97
CA ASP A 448 12.40 13.36 -5.82
C ASP A 448 13.29 12.86 -4.66
N PRO A 449 14.55 12.47 -4.94
CA PRO A 449 15.46 11.98 -3.92
C PRO A 449 15.67 12.97 -2.78
N PHE A 450 15.68 14.28 -3.06
CA PHE A 450 15.87 15.32 -2.05
C PHE A 450 14.66 15.44 -1.13
N VAL A 451 13.44 15.41 -1.70
CA VAL A 451 12.20 15.41 -0.90
C VAL A 451 12.17 14.22 0.04
N MET A 452 12.54 13.03 -0.44
CA MET A 452 12.63 11.81 0.36
C MET A 452 13.68 11.93 1.48
N LEU A 453 14.88 12.41 1.14
CA LEU A 453 15.95 12.63 2.10
C LEU A 453 15.48 13.57 3.23
N TYR A 454 14.95 14.74 2.88
CA TYR A 454 14.48 15.71 3.88
C TYR A 454 13.34 15.18 4.72
N LYS A 455 12.38 14.45 4.13
CA LYS A 455 11.30 13.81 4.90
C LYS A 455 11.84 12.81 5.92
N HIS A 456 12.80 11.98 5.53
CA HIS A 456 13.44 11.01 6.42
C HIS A 456 14.21 11.70 7.54
N LEU A 457 15.03 12.69 7.21
CA LEU A 457 15.80 13.46 8.19
C LEU A 457 14.90 14.24 9.16
N SER A 458 13.77 14.77 8.69
CA SER A 458 12.80 15.46 9.55
C SER A 458 12.11 14.53 10.56
N ILE A 459 12.02 13.25 10.26
CA ILE A 459 11.52 12.23 11.20
C ILE A 459 12.60 11.94 12.24
N LEU A 460 13.82 11.65 11.81
CA LEU A 460 14.95 11.34 12.70
C LEU A 460 15.30 12.49 13.65
N SER A 461 15.16 13.74 13.23
CA SER A 461 15.46 14.92 14.05
C SER A 461 14.48 15.15 15.21
N ARG A 462 13.39 14.38 15.30
CA ARG A 462 12.43 14.49 16.41
C ARG A 462 13.01 13.90 17.69
N PRO A 463 12.94 14.60 18.85
CA PRO A 463 13.49 14.10 20.12
C PRO A 463 12.92 12.73 20.54
N ALA A 464 11.69 12.42 20.18
CA ALA A 464 11.03 11.14 20.47
C ALA A 464 11.62 9.95 19.68
N GLU A 465 12.32 10.20 18.57
CA GLU A 465 12.89 9.18 17.68
C GLU A 465 14.40 8.96 17.88
N GLY A 466 15.00 9.61 18.88
CA GLY A 466 16.42 9.47 19.23
C GLY A 466 17.29 10.68 18.89
N GLY A 467 16.93 11.49 17.94
CA GLY A 467 17.51 12.81 17.65
C GLY A 467 18.93 12.84 17.04
N ASP A 468 19.72 11.79 17.18
CA ASP A 468 21.12 11.76 16.77
C ASP A 468 21.31 10.90 15.51
N PHE A 469 21.86 11.49 14.43
CA PHE A 469 22.21 10.76 13.21
C PHE A 469 23.39 11.42 12.49
N ALA A 470 24.00 10.71 11.55
CA ALA A 470 25.04 11.25 10.69
C ALA A 470 24.68 11.17 9.21
N LEU A 471 25.11 12.17 8.45
CA LEU A 471 25.09 12.15 7.00
C LEU A 471 26.48 11.83 6.47
N VAL A 472 26.58 10.86 5.57
CA VAL A 472 27.79 10.57 4.82
C VAL A 472 27.50 10.76 3.35
N ILE A 473 28.11 11.76 2.71
CA ILE A 473 27.92 12.10 1.30
C ILE A 473 29.13 11.62 0.51
N LEU A 474 28.90 10.71 -0.43
CA LEU A 474 29.90 10.29 -1.40
C LEU A 474 29.61 10.97 -2.74
N HIS A 475 30.59 11.65 -3.28
CA HIS A 475 30.55 12.20 -4.62
C HIS A 475 31.67 11.59 -5.49
N LEU A 476 31.35 11.13 -6.69
CA LEU A 476 32.32 10.61 -7.65
C LEU A 476 32.63 11.68 -8.69
N ASP A 477 33.73 12.40 -8.48
CA ASP A 477 34.17 13.39 -9.48
C ASP A 477 34.84 12.69 -10.65
N VAL A 478 34.34 13.00 -11.84
CA VAL A 478 34.82 12.44 -13.12
C VAL A 478 35.36 13.60 -13.97
N PRO A 479 36.68 13.82 -13.99
CA PRO A 479 37.26 14.86 -14.79
C PRO A 479 37.08 14.57 -16.30
N GLY A 480 36.48 15.53 -17.02
CA GLY A 480 36.20 15.43 -18.46
C GLY A 480 34.84 14.81 -18.80
N ASN A 481 34.34 15.09 -20.00
CA ASN A 481 33.02 14.66 -20.49
C ASN A 481 33.09 13.28 -21.20
N SER A 482 33.64 12.26 -20.55
CA SER A 482 33.73 10.92 -21.13
C SER A 482 32.53 10.09 -20.69
N ASP A 483 31.67 9.71 -21.64
CA ASP A 483 30.48 8.85 -21.38
C ASP A 483 30.86 7.54 -20.69
N ARG A 484 32.00 6.94 -21.05
CA ARG A 484 32.49 5.69 -20.45
C ARG A 484 32.80 5.84 -18.96
N HIS A 485 33.41 6.96 -18.55
CA HIS A 485 33.70 7.16 -17.11
C HIS A 485 32.44 7.51 -16.32
N ALA A 486 31.43 8.11 -16.96
CA ALA A 486 30.12 8.32 -16.36
C ALA A 486 29.39 6.98 -16.11
N GLU A 487 29.45 6.04 -17.05
CA GLU A 487 28.90 4.68 -16.88
C GLU A 487 29.65 3.90 -15.77
N GLU A 488 30.98 4.06 -15.69
CA GLU A 488 31.79 3.43 -14.64
C GLU A 488 31.46 3.99 -13.26
N ALA A 489 31.26 5.31 -13.13
CA ALA A 489 30.80 5.94 -11.88
C ALA A 489 29.39 5.46 -11.49
N GLY A 490 28.48 5.40 -12.45
CA GLY A 490 27.14 4.83 -12.24
C GLY A 490 27.18 3.39 -11.75
N SER A 491 28.11 2.58 -12.27
CA SER A 491 28.29 1.20 -11.82
C SER A 491 28.82 1.11 -10.37
N ILE A 492 29.69 2.03 -9.94
CA ILE A 492 30.14 2.11 -8.53
C ILE A 492 28.97 2.48 -7.61
N ILE A 493 28.18 3.47 -8.00
CA ILE A 493 26.97 3.88 -7.26
C ILE A 493 25.99 2.72 -7.12
N HIS A 494 25.74 1.99 -8.20
CA HIS A 494 24.85 0.83 -8.19
C HIS A 494 25.34 -0.30 -7.25
N GLU A 495 26.65 -0.62 -7.28
CA GLU A 495 27.23 -1.63 -6.39
C GLU A 495 27.12 -1.19 -4.91
N LEU A 496 27.39 0.07 -4.61
CA LEU A 496 27.24 0.63 -3.27
C LEU A 496 25.80 0.56 -2.77
N LEU A 497 24.82 0.90 -3.60
CA LEU A 497 23.40 0.79 -3.25
C LEU A 497 23.01 -0.68 -2.99
N THR A 498 23.51 -1.61 -3.79
CA THR A 498 23.21 -3.03 -3.63
C THR A 498 23.85 -3.63 -2.37
N GLU A 499 25.07 -3.23 -2.04
CA GLU A 499 25.78 -3.70 -0.85
C GLU A 499 25.45 -2.90 0.43
N SER A 500 24.72 -1.78 0.33
CA SER A 500 24.42 -0.92 1.50
C SER A 500 23.65 -1.65 2.60
N ASP A 501 22.74 -2.55 2.24
CA ASP A 501 21.96 -3.35 3.21
C ASP A 501 22.82 -4.24 4.11
N HIS A 502 24.07 -4.53 3.73
CA HIS A 502 24.99 -5.34 4.52
C HIS A 502 25.71 -4.54 5.64
N PHE A 503 25.77 -3.22 5.53
CA PHE A 503 26.46 -2.38 6.51
C PHE A 503 25.58 -1.27 7.11
N LEU A 504 24.43 -0.99 6.52
CA LEU A 504 23.34 -0.19 7.10
C LEU A 504 22.42 -1.16 7.86
N THR A 505 22.64 -1.32 9.15
CA THR A 505 22.03 -2.40 9.94
C THR A 505 20.82 -1.96 10.77
N ASP A 506 20.59 -0.65 10.92
CA ASP A 506 19.39 -0.11 11.58
C ASP A 506 18.30 0.09 10.54
N SER A 507 17.06 -0.23 10.90
CA SER A 507 15.89 -0.04 10.01
C SER A 507 15.63 1.42 9.63
N ARG A 508 16.24 2.36 10.32
CA ARG A 508 16.19 3.82 10.08
C ARG A 508 17.39 4.34 9.28
N ASP A 509 18.36 3.48 8.98
CA ASP A 509 19.44 3.86 8.05
C ASP A 509 18.89 3.98 6.63
N LEU A 510 19.49 4.84 5.83
CA LEU A 510 19.06 5.08 4.46
C LEU A 510 20.26 5.30 3.55
N ALA A 511 20.27 4.67 2.38
CA ALA A 511 21.15 5.03 1.28
C ALA A 511 20.31 5.56 0.11
N ILE A 512 20.61 6.76 -0.36
CA ILE A 512 19.83 7.43 -1.40
C ILE A 512 20.75 8.06 -2.43
N GLN A 513 20.49 7.81 -3.71
CA GLN A 513 21.17 8.49 -4.81
C GLN A 513 20.47 9.82 -5.07
N THR A 514 21.16 10.94 -4.80
CA THR A 514 20.63 12.29 -4.98
C THR A 514 20.92 12.85 -6.37
N GLU A 515 22.06 12.48 -6.95
CA GLU A 515 22.48 12.86 -8.29
C GLU A 515 23.13 11.66 -9.00
N ASP A 516 23.37 11.76 -10.30
CA ASP A 516 23.95 10.67 -11.12
C ASP A 516 25.28 10.12 -10.54
N ARG A 517 26.01 10.95 -9.79
CA ARG A 517 27.34 10.64 -9.25
C ARG A 517 27.43 10.86 -7.73
N GLU A 518 26.29 10.97 -7.05
CA GLU A 518 26.24 11.25 -5.64
C GLU A 518 25.35 10.26 -4.88
N LEU A 519 25.88 9.77 -3.77
CA LEU A 519 25.16 8.96 -2.78
C LEU A 519 25.19 9.64 -1.43
N VAL A 520 24.02 9.71 -0.79
CA VAL A 520 23.86 10.15 0.59
C VAL A 520 23.47 8.95 1.44
N PHE A 521 24.24 8.71 2.48
CA PHE A 521 23.93 7.72 3.50
C PHE A 521 23.50 8.45 4.77
N VAL A 522 22.36 8.06 5.31
CA VAL A 522 21.88 8.47 6.63
C VAL A 522 22.17 7.33 7.59
N VAL A 523 22.94 7.58 8.62
CA VAL A 523 23.31 6.60 9.64
C VAL A 523 22.64 7.03 10.94
N ASN A 524 21.64 6.28 11.38
CA ASN A 524 20.97 6.50 12.65
C ASN A 524 21.91 6.08 13.78
N ASP A 525 21.87 6.76 14.93
CA ASP A 525 22.84 6.63 16.00
C ASP A 525 24.26 7.10 15.58
N SER A 526 24.54 8.39 15.79
CA SER A 526 25.74 9.09 15.31
C SER A 526 27.02 8.74 16.09
N THR A 527 27.13 7.54 16.68
CA THR A 527 28.39 7.13 17.32
C THR A 527 29.52 7.13 16.29
N ALA A 528 30.64 7.79 16.64
CA ALA A 528 31.78 7.90 15.74
C ALA A 528 32.28 6.53 15.23
N VAL A 529 32.10 5.48 16.04
CA VAL A 529 32.48 4.10 15.70
C VAL A 529 31.61 3.57 14.54
N ARG A 530 30.29 3.76 14.60
CA ARG A 530 29.36 3.26 13.59
C ARG A 530 29.55 3.98 12.25
N VAL A 531 29.69 5.29 12.29
CA VAL A 531 29.95 6.11 11.10
C VAL A 531 31.29 5.72 10.46
N GLU A 532 32.31 5.43 11.24
CA GLU A 532 33.61 4.98 10.72
C GLU A 532 33.53 3.59 10.07
N VAL A 533 32.71 2.68 10.59
CA VAL A 533 32.44 1.39 9.95
C VAL A 533 31.81 1.59 8.57
N VAL A 534 30.79 2.43 8.48
CA VAL A 534 30.14 2.76 7.20
C VAL A 534 31.13 3.38 6.23
N ARG A 535 31.93 4.36 6.66
CA ARG A 535 32.98 4.98 5.85
C ARG A 535 33.99 3.98 5.32
N ARG A 536 34.48 3.07 6.15
CA ARG A 536 35.44 2.03 5.74
C ARG A 536 34.85 1.07 4.71
N LYS A 537 33.58 0.70 4.87
CA LYS A 537 32.88 -0.13 3.89
C LYS A 537 32.71 0.56 2.53
N ILE A 538 32.31 1.81 2.54
CA ILE A 538 32.25 2.63 1.31
C ILE A 538 33.64 2.67 0.66
N GLN A 539 34.71 2.95 1.41
CA GLN A 539 36.08 2.98 0.90
C GLN A 539 36.52 1.64 0.30
N GLU A 540 36.20 0.54 0.96
CA GLU A 540 36.54 -0.82 0.52
C GLU A 540 35.88 -1.13 -0.85
N ILE A 541 34.58 -0.87 -0.96
CA ILE A 541 33.78 -1.14 -2.18
C ILE A 541 34.30 -0.25 -3.33
N VAL A 542 34.44 1.05 -3.10
CA VAL A 542 34.94 2.01 -4.09
C VAL A 542 36.33 1.63 -4.58
N ARG A 543 37.26 1.32 -3.66
CA ARG A 543 38.64 0.89 -4.03
C ARG A 543 38.62 -0.41 -4.84
N ARG A 544 37.81 -1.40 -4.41
CA ARG A 544 37.68 -2.68 -5.09
C ARG A 544 37.21 -2.48 -6.53
N ARG A 545 36.26 -1.60 -6.75
CA ARG A 545 35.66 -1.35 -8.04
C ARG A 545 36.58 -0.52 -8.95
N ILE A 546 37.15 0.55 -8.46
CA ILE A 546 38.12 1.36 -9.23
C ILE A 546 39.30 0.50 -9.70
N ARG A 547 39.81 -0.40 -8.86
CA ARG A 547 40.88 -1.34 -9.28
C ARG A 547 40.45 -2.32 -10.38
N LYS A 548 39.17 -2.72 -10.41
CA LYS A 548 38.66 -3.66 -11.43
C LYS A 548 38.37 -2.98 -12.76
N CYS A 549 37.85 -1.76 -12.73
CA CYS A 549 37.38 -1.06 -13.94
C CYS A 549 38.46 -0.22 -14.62
N CYS A 550 39.47 0.24 -13.87
CA CYS A 550 40.30 1.36 -14.29
C CYS A 550 41.79 1.09 -14.11
N GLY A 551 42.41 0.59 -15.17
CA GLY A 551 43.87 0.73 -15.25
C GLY A 551 44.33 2.18 -15.34
N GLN A 552 43.49 3.15 -15.68
CA GLN A 552 43.86 4.57 -15.95
C GLN A 552 42.71 5.60 -15.84
N ALA A 553 41.54 5.30 -15.23
CA ALA A 553 40.46 6.30 -15.19
C ALA A 553 40.56 7.24 -13.98
N PRO A 554 40.41 8.55 -14.18
CA PRO A 554 40.51 9.53 -13.12
C PRO A 554 39.17 9.75 -12.38
N ILE A 555 38.54 8.68 -11.90
CA ILE A 555 37.42 8.84 -10.96
C ILE A 555 37.99 9.21 -9.61
N LEU A 556 37.63 10.40 -9.11
CA LEU A 556 38.06 10.89 -7.82
C LEU A 556 36.91 10.76 -6.83
N PRO A 557 36.93 9.75 -5.93
CA PRO A 557 35.92 9.62 -4.91
C PRO A 557 36.15 10.66 -3.82
N MET A 558 35.12 11.42 -3.52
CA MET A 558 35.08 12.48 -2.52
C MET A 558 34.06 12.10 -1.45
N LEU A 559 34.41 12.20 -0.16
CA LEU A 559 33.53 11.84 0.95
C LEU A 559 33.45 12.97 1.98
N GLY A 560 32.22 13.32 2.38
CA GLY A 560 31.92 14.25 3.47
C GLY A 560 31.13 13.57 4.58
N THR A 561 31.30 14.03 5.82
CA THR A 561 30.55 13.51 6.97
C THR A 561 30.11 14.68 7.86
N GLY A 562 28.83 14.68 8.24
CA GLY A 562 28.23 15.64 9.16
C GLY A 562 27.40 14.92 10.22
N PHE A 563 27.38 15.45 11.44
CA PHE A 563 26.70 14.88 12.60
C PHE A 563 25.57 15.81 13.07
N PHE A 564 24.38 15.26 13.28
CA PHE A 564 23.25 15.97 13.87
C PHE A 564 23.06 15.51 15.32
N PRO A 565 22.80 16.38 16.29
CA PRO A 565 22.76 17.87 16.17
C PRO A 565 24.12 18.57 16.31
N ALA A 566 25.23 17.82 16.43
CA ALA A 566 26.55 18.37 16.78
C ALA A 566 27.08 19.41 15.78
N ASP A 567 26.89 19.19 14.47
CA ASP A 567 27.38 20.07 13.41
C ASP A 567 26.36 21.13 12.97
N ALA A 568 25.05 20.88 13.17
CA ALA A 568 23.99 21.79 12.76
C ALA A 568 22.74 21.62 13.61
N ALA A 569 22.02 22.72 13.86
CA ALA A 569 20.73 22.71 14.55
C ALA A 569 19.55 22.42 13.62
N ASP A 570 19.73 22.59 12.31
CA ASP A 570 18.74 22.34 11.26
C ASP A 570 19.28 21.31 10.25
N VAL A 571 18.38 20.46 9.79
CA VAL A 571 18.70 19.38 8.84
C VAL A 571 19.22 19.89 7.49
N ARG A 572 18.69 21.03 7.00
CA ARG A 572 19.13 21.64 5.73
C ARG A 572 20.52 22.23 5.84
N ASP A 573 20.85 22.78 7.01
CA ASP A 573 22.19 23.29 7.26
C ASP A 573 23.19 22.17 7.45
N LEU A 574 22.78 21.04 8.03
CA LEU A 574 23.63 19.85 8.12
C LEU A 574 24.08 19.37 6.73
N GLU A 575 23.18 19.27 5.78
CA GLU A 575 23.53 18.86 4.41
C GLU A 575 24.56 19.83 3.79
N LYS A 576 24.30 21.12 3.87
CA LYS A 576 25.24 22.15 3.35
C LYS A 576 26.62 22.06 4.00
N ILE A 577 26.65 21.87 5.32
CA ILE A 577 27.90 21.71 6.09
C ILE A 577 28.61 20.42 5.66
N THR A 578 27.88 19.33 5.52
CA THR A 578 28.45 18.03 5.10
C THR A 578 29.03 18.12 3.69
N ARG A 579 28.35 18.79 2.76
CA ARG A 579 28.87 19.04 1.40
C ARG A 579 30.14 19.87 1.40
N ARG A 580 30.28 20.85 2.30
CA ARG A 580 31.53 21.65 2.45
C ARG A 580 32.68 20.85 3.07
N LYS A 581 32.39 19.82 3.86
CA LYS A 581 33.38 18.92 4.48
C LYS A 581 33.82 17.79 3.53
N VAL A 582 33.35 17.76 2.28
CA VAL A 582 33.73 16.73 1.31
C VAL A 582 35.20 16.83 0.97
N VAL A 583 35.93 15.76 1.22
CA VAL A 583 37.38 15.64 0.96
C VAL A 583 37.66 14.38 0.14
N ARG A 584 38.81 14.36 -0.53
CA ARG A 584 39.23 13.20 -1.31
C ARG A 584 39.33 11.96 -0.41
N LEU A 585 38.78 10.85 -0.87
CA LEU A 585 38.65 9.63 -0.08
C LEU A 585 39.99 8.89 0.09
N PHE A 586 40.90 8.96 -0.92
CA PHE A 586 42.27 8.40 -0.94
C PHE A 586 43.12 8.98 -2.06
#